data_41b79655ebdfa5669e2044c8d9630cb5
#
_entry.id   41b79655ebdfa5669e2044c8d9630cb5
#
_cell.length_a   1.000
_cell.length_b   1.000
_cell.length_c   1.000
_cell.angle_alpha   90.00
_cell.angle_beta   90.00
_cell.angle_gamma   90.00
#
_symmetry.space_group_name_H-M   'P 1'
#
loop_
_entity.id
_entity.type
_entity.pdbx_description
1 polymer ?
#
loop_
_entity_poly.entity_id
_entity_poly.type
_entity_poly.pdbx_seq_one_letter_code
_entity_poly.pdbx_strand_id
1 'polypeptide(L)'
;MRLSIEVYVDFICPWCLIGKRQLAQALTQLRAERPEVQVDVRWRGVQLLPALPVQGEDFHDFYLRRLGSEQAMGLRQAQVRQAAASVGVALDFGNIPRMPNTADAHRLWQRACQLGSPAQLDELLEWLFACHFLHGGDLGDGATLLGLAEAAGFGSADLVSCLQGDGTPFHCDLPGAAQQGVPSFVMGKGLTLSGAQPVAKLLASLRQALDAAAGATAARILVPAERVPEPGKRILIEAQGKSLVLFNVDGRFHAIDDGCPHQGASLCGGKLEGEVIQCLAHGLRFNLTTGLLLNSTQLRVGRYPVEREGAGLAILIPSREVSPCSP
;
A
#
# COMPACT_ATOMS: atom_id res chain seq x y z
N MET A 1 -8.08 -7.85 -15.27
CA MET A 1 -7.75 -6.62 -14.48
C MET A 1 -6.36 -6.76 -13.91
N ARG A 2 -5.56 -5.66 -13.78
CA ARG A 2 -4.16 -5.72 -13.29
C ARG A 2 -4.01 -4.89 -12.02
N LEU A 3 -3.39 -5.47 -10.98
CA LEU A 3 -3.03 -4.80 -9.72
C LEU A 3 -1.51 -4.83 -9.55
N SER A 4 -0.89 -3.68 -9.35
CA SER A 4 0.52 -3.59 -8.96
C SER A 4 0.66 -3.44 -7.45
N ILE A 5 1.66 -4.12 -6.89
CA ILE A 5 2.03 -4.04 -5.48
C ILE A 5 3.53 -3.81 -5.41
N GLU A 6 3.96 -2.77 -4.71
CA GLU A 6 5.36 -2.61 -4.34
C GLU A 6 5.52 -2.98 -2.87
N VAL A 7 6.50 -3.83 -2.58
CA VAL A 7 6.80 -4.31 -1.22
C VAL A 7 8.22 -3.91 -0.86
N TYR A 8 8.34 -3.11 0.17
CA TYR A 8 9.62 -2.62 0.67
C TYR A 8 10.11 -3.50 1.81
N VAL A 9 11.35 -4.01 1.71
CA VAL A 9 11.89 -5.01 2.64
C VAL A 9 13.37 -4.82 2.90
N ASP A 10 13.84 -5.31 4.06
CA ASP A 10 15.23 -5.65 4.30
C ASP A 10 15.35 -7.15 4.58
N PHE A 11 16.39 -7.78 4.08
CA PHE A 11 16.60 -9.24 4.17
C PHE A 11 16.95 -9.71 5.59
N ILE A 12 17.36 -8.80 6.48
CA ILE A 12 17.58 -9.07 7.92
C ILE A 12 16.35 -8.77 8.79
N CYS A 13 15.25 -8.33 8.19
CA CYS A 13 14.03 -8.03 8.93
C CYS A 13 13.13 -9.26 9.03
N PRO A 14 12.94 -9.88 10.20
CA PRO A 14 12.11 -11.08 10.32
C PRO A 14 10.63 -10.79 10.02
N TRP A 15 10.17 -9.56 10.29
CA TRP A 15 8.82 -9.14 9.92
C TRP A 15 8.63 -9.04 8.41
N CYS A 16 9.71 -8.81 7.63
CA CYS A 16 9.65 -8.85 6.17
C CYS A 16 9.45 -10.28 5.65
N LEU A 17 10.15 -11.25 6.21
CA LEU A 17 9.91 -12.68 5.89
C LEU A 17 8.48 -13.10 6.24
N ILE A 18 7.99 -12.74 7.45
CA ILE A 18 6.62 -13.02 7.88
C ILE A 18 5.62 -12.35 6.93
N GLY A 19 5.82 -11.07 6.62
CA GLY A 19 4.97 -10.31 5.71
C GLY A 19 4.94 -10.89 4.28
N LYS A 20 6.06 -11.42 3.80
CA LYS A 20 6.14 -12.14 2.51
C LYS A 20 5.22 -13.37 2.51
N ARG A 21 5.25 -14.18 3.59
CA ARG A 21 4.38 -15.36 3.73
C ARG A 21 2.90 -14.97 3.82
N GLN A 22 2.59 -13.94 4.60
CA GLN A 22 1.23 -13.44 4.75
C GLN A 22 0.68 -12.90 3.41
N LEU A 23 1.49 -12.15 2.66
CA LEU A 23 1.10 -11.67 1.33
C LEU A 23 0.87 -12.84 0.36
N ALA A 24 1.74 -13.85 0.35
CA ALA A 24 1.57 -15.03 -0.49
C ALA A 24 0.24 -15.76 -0.22
N GLN A 25 -0.12 -15.94 1.06
CA GLN A 25 -1.40 -16.53 1.45
C GLN A 25 -2.59 -15.66 1.03
N ALA A 26 -2.50 -14.34 1.21
CA ALA A 26 -3.55 -13.41 0.78
C ALA A 26 -3.73 -13.42 -0.74
N LEU A 27 -2.63 -13.48 -1.50
CA LEU A 27 -2.67 -13.57 -2.97
C LEU A 27 -3.25 -14.90 -3.45
N THR A 28 -2.97 -16.02 -2.76
CA THR A 28 -3.58 -17.32 -3.07
C THR A 28 -5.09 -17.27 -2.90
N GLN A 29 -5.58 -16.66 -1.79
CA GLN A 29 -7.02 -16.48 -1.57
C GLN A 29 -7.64 -15.54 -2.62
N LEU A 30 -6.96 -14.43 -2.93
CA LEU A 30 -7.45 -13.51 -3.96
C LEU A 30 -7.58 -14.16 -5.34
N ARG A 31 -6.59 -14.97 -5.74
CA ARG A 31 -6.61 -15.70 -7.03
C ARG A 31 -7.74 -16.72 -7.10
N ALA A 32 -8.07 -17.37 -5.98
CA ALA A 32 -9.21 -18.29 -5.91
C ALA A 32 -10.56 -17.55 -6.06
N GLU A 33 -10.66 -16.33 -5.51
CA GLU A 33 -11.88 -15.53 -5.57
C GLU A 33 -12.05 -14.79 -6.92
N ARG A 34 -10.94 -14.33 -7.49
CA ARG A 34 -10.89 -13.49 -8.71
C ARG A 34 -9.79 -13.98 -9.66
N PRO A 35 -9.99 -15.10 -10.34
CA PRO A 35 -8.99 -15.71 -11.22
C PRO A 35 -8.62 -14.83 -12.42
N GLU A 36 -9.47 -13.90 -12.81
CA GLU A 36 -9.25 -12.94 -13.89
C GLU A 36 -8.26 -11.81 -13.53
N VAL A 37 -7.91 -11.68 -12.25
CA VAL A 37 -7.02 -10.62 -11.78
C VAL A 37 -5.57 -11.04 -11.90
N GLN A 38 -4.78 -10.24 -12.62
CA GLN A 38 -3.32 -10.35 -12.65
C GLN A 38 -2.71 -9.44 -11.59
N VAL A 39 -1.90 -10.00 -10.70
CA VAL A 39 -1.17 -9.24 -9.68
C VAL A 39 0.31 -9.23 -10.02
N ASP A 40 0.87 -8.03 -10.13
CA ASP A 40 2.30 -7.78 -10.33
C ASP A 40 2.90 -7.32 -8.99
N VAL A 41 3.75 -8.15 -8.38
CA VAL A 41 4.42 -7.85 -7.11
C VAL A 41 5.86 -7.48 -7.37
N ARG A 42 6.27 -6.30 -6.92
CA ARG A 42 7.63 -5.79 -7.05
C ARG A 42 8.25 -5.58 -5.69
N TRP A 43 9.33 -6.29 -5.42
CA TRP A 43 10.07 -6.17 -4.18
C TRP A 43 11.15 -5.11 -4.29
N ARG A 44 11.23 -4.21 -3.29
CA ARG A 44 12.18 -3.11 -3.22
C ARG A 44 13.02 -3.24 -1.96
N GLY A 45 14.34 -3.15 -2.12
CA GLY A 45 15.26 -3.19 -1.00
C GLY A 45 15.29 -1.88 -0.21
N VAL A 46 15.36 -1.98 1.10
CA VAL A 46 15.54 -0.86 2.05
C VAL A 46 16.54 -1.27 3.10
N GLN A 47 17.72 -0.67 3.12
CA GLN A 47 18.73 -0.95 4.14
C GLN A 47 18.34 -0.31 5.48
N LEU A 48 17.95 -1.14 6.46
CA LEU A 48 17.52 -0.67 7.79
C LEU A 48 18.68 -0.18 8.67
N LEU A 49 19.87 -0.75 8.47
CA LEU A 49 21.03 -0.54 9.31
C LEU A 49 22.24 -0.05 8.49
N PRO A 50 22.15 1.13 7.85
CA PRO A 50 23.22 1.63 6.96
C PRO A 50 24.52 1.99 7.70
N ALA A 51 24.47 2.15 9.02
CA ALA A 51 25.64 2.47 9.85
C ALA A 51 26.39 1.22 10.36
N LEU A 52 25.92 0.00 10.04
CA LEU A 52 26.67 -1.20 10.40
C LEU A 52 28.03 -1.25 9.68
N PRO A 53 29.10 -1.67 10.37
CA PRO A 53 30.38 -1.90 9.73
C PRO A 53 30.27 -2.91 8.58
N VAL A 54 31.16 -2.85 7.61
CA VAL A 54 31.15 -3.76 6.46
C VAL A 54 31.26 -5.23 6.88
N GLN A 55 32.01 -5.53 7.94
CA GLN A 55 32.15 -6.88 8.49
C GLN A 55 30.93 -7.30 9.34
N GLY A 56 29.93 -6.45 9.49
CA GLY A 56 28.80 -6.69 10.39
C GLY A 56 29.20 -6.65 11.87
N GLU A 57 28.30 -7.07 12.72
CA GLU A 57 28.48 -7.16 14.18
C GLU A 57 28.00 -8.51 14.69
N ASP A 58 28.44 -8.92 15.89
CA ASP A 58 27.87 -10.08 16.56
C ASP A 58 26.36 -9.89 16.76
N PHE A 59 25.58 -10.89 16.42
CA PHE A 59 24.10 -10.81 16.41
C PHE A 59 23.55 -10.64 17.83
N HIS A 60 24.07 -11.39 18.79
CA HIS A 60 23.63 -11.35 20.17
C HIS A 60 23.97 -9.99 20.80
N ASP A 61 25.22 -9.51 20.66
CA ASP A 61 25.67 -8.25 21.20
C ASP A 61 24.92 -7.06 20.57
N PHE A 62 24.63 -7.11 19.28
CA PHE A 62 23.81 -6.11 18.60
C PHE A 62 22.45 -5.97 19.25
N TYR A 63 21.72 -7.09 19.45
CA TYR A 63 20.40 -7.06 20.03
C TYR A 63 20.41 -6.77 21.52
N LEU A 64 21.41 -7.23 22.26
CA LEU A 64 21.57 -6.92 23.69
C LEU A 64 21.71 -5.40 23.88
N ARG A 65 22.57 -4.74 23.09
CA ARG A 65 22.71 -3.26 23.13
C ARG A 65 21.41 -2.56 22.76
N ARG A 66 20.70 -3.06 21.74
CA ARG A 66 19.48 -2.44 21.22
C ARG A 66 18.30 -2.57 22.14
N LEU A 67 18.17 -3.68 22.87
CA LEU A 67 17.02 -4.01 23.71
C LEU A 67 17.31 -3.85 25.21
N GLY A 68 18.58 -3.70 25.59
CA GLY A 68 19.03 -3.33 26.92
C GLY A 68 19.15 -4.51 27.91
N SER A 69 18.60 -5.68 27.63
CA SER A 69 18.72 -6.86 28.49
C SER A 69 18.43 -8.18 27.77
N GLU A 70 18.98 -9.29 28.27
CA GLU A 70 18.69 -10.66 27.84
C GLU A 70 17.21 -10.98 27.91
N GLN A 71 16.53 -10.53 28.98
CA GLN A 71 15.11 -10.77 29.17
C GLN A 71 14.29 -10.08 28.07
N ALA A 72 14.58 -8.81 27.76
CA ALA A 72 13.90 -8.06 26.70
C ALA A 72 14.16 -8.69 25.32
N MET A 73 15.40 -9.14 25.09
CA MET A 73 15.76 -9.84 23.87
C MET A 73 15.00 -11.17 23.73
N GLY A 74 14.96 -11.99 24.79
CA GLY A 74 14.22 -13.24 24.81
C GLY A 74 12.72 -13.06 24.54
N LEU A 75 12.09 -12.06 25.17
CA LEU A 75 10.67 -11.74 24.93
C LEU A 75 10.42 -11.31 23.47
N ARG A 76 11.31 -10.46 22.92
CA ARG A 76 11.19 -10.02 21.53
C ARG A 76 11.35 -11.17 20.54
N GLN A 77 12.35 -12.02 20.75
CA GLN A 77 12.56 -13.22 19.95
C GLN A 77 11.39 -14.20 20.04
N ALA A 78 10.81 -14.40 21.22
CA ALA A 78 9.63 -15.26 21.39
C ALA A 78 8.43 -14.71 20.61
N GLN A 79 8.17 -13.40 20.67
CA GLN A 79 7.13 -12.75 19.89
C GLN A 79 7.31 -12.97 18.38
N VAL A 80 8.51 -12.79 17.88
CA VAL A 80 8.81 -12.95 16.45
C VAL A 80 8.69 -14.42 16.04
N ARG A 81 9.21 -15.37 16.85
CA ARG A 81 9.05 -16.81 16.61
C ARG A 81 7.58 -17.24 16.53
N GLN A 82 6.76 -16.75 17.46
CA GLN A 82 5.32 -17.04 17.45
C GLN A 82 4.64 -16.54 16.16
N ALA A 83 4.96 -15.30 15.76
CA ALA A 83 4.42 -14.72 14.53
C ALA A 83 4.90 -15.49 13.28
N ALA A 84 6.18 -15.90 13.23
CA ALA A 84 6.74 -16.68 12.14
C ALA A 84 6.11 -18.09 12.06
N ALA A 85 5.92 -18.74 13.19
CA ALA A 85 5.28 -20.06 13.27
C ALA A 85 3.84 -20.03 12.72
N SER A 86 3.09 -18.93 12.93
CA SER A 86 1.73 -18.77 12.40
C SER A 86 1.66 -18.74 10.86
N VAL A 87 2.79 -18.52 10.19
CA VAL A 87 2.91 -18.52 8.72
C VAL A 87 3.81 -19.65 8.20
N GLY A 88 4.07 -20.67 9.04
CA GLY A 88 4.83 -21.86 8.66
C GLY A 88 6.35 -21.66 8.59
N VAL A 89 6.90 -20.65 9.27
CA VAL A 89 8.34 -20.37 9.32
C VAL A 89 8.87 -20.70 10.72
N ALA A 90 9.85 -21.59 10.81
CA ALA A 90 10.59 -21.88 12.02
C ALA A 90 11.84 -21.00 12.08
N LEU A 91 11.88 -20.06 13.04
CA LEU A 91 13.02 -19.18 13.25
C LEU A 91 13.84 -19.64 14.46
N ASP A 92 15.14 -19.80 14.26
CA ASP A 92 16.10 -20.02 15.34
C ASP A 92 17.17 -18.92 15.35
N PHE A 93 17.00 -17.95 16.21
CA PHE A 93 17.93 -16.82 16.34
C PHE A 93 19.29 -17.25 16.93
N GLY A 94 19.37 -18.39 17.61
CA GLY A 94 20.61 -18.95 18.13
C GLY A 94 21.59 -19.40 17.04
N ASN A 95 21.08 -19.68 15.84
CA ASN A 95 21.88 -20.07 14.69
C ASN A 95 22.39 -18.88 13.86
N ILE A 96 22.05 -17.64 14.23
CA ILE A 96 22.50 -16.45 13.51
C ILE A 96 23.72 -15.86 14.23
N PRO A 97 24.95 -16.02 13.68
CA PRO A 97 26.15 -15.56 14.36
C PRO A 97 26.37 -14.05 14.21
N ARG A 98 25.85 -13.46 13.13
CA ARG A 98 26.20 -12.08 12.71
C ARG A 98 25.00 -11.30 12.23
N MET A 99 24.96 -10.01 12.61
CA MET A 99 24.12 -8.99 12.00
C MET A 99 24.88 -8.38 10.83
N PRO A 100 24.54 -8.71 9.57
CA PRO A 100 25.33 -8.31 8.40
C PRO A 100 25.05 -6.88 7.98
N ASN A 101 26.02 -6.25 7.32
CA ASN A 101 25.76 -5.08 6.50
C ASN A 101 25.10 -5.52 5.18
N THR A 102 23.84 -5.12 4.94
CA THR A 102 23.05 -5.58 3.79
C THR A 102 23.17 -4.72 2.54
N ALA A 103 24.10 -3.76 2.50
CA ALA A 103 24.24 -2.84 1.36
C ALA A 103 24.44 -3.58 0.04
N ASP A 104 25.37 -4.53 -0.02
CA ASP A 104 25.65 -5.31 -1.23
C ASP A 104 24.55 -6.32 -1.54
N ALA A 105 23.87 -6.87 -0.56
CA ALA A 105 22.68 -7.70 -0.79
C ALA A 105 21.58 -6.89 -1.51
N HIS A 106 21.38 -5.63 -1.14
CA HIS A 106 20.42 -4.75 -1.81
C HIS A 106 20.87 -4.33 -3.21
N ARG A 107 22.16 -4.09 -3.44
CA ARG A 107 22.72 -3.81 -4.77
C ARG A 107 22.56 -5.00 -5.69
N LEU A 108 22.88 -6.20 -5.21
CA LEU A 108 22.71 -7.45 -5.95
C LEU A 108 21.24 -7.66 -6.30
N TRP A 109 20.32 -7.48 -5.35
CA TRP A 109 18.88 -7.57 -5.60
C TRP A 109 18.42 -6.57 -6.66
N GLN A 110 18.83 -5.30 -6.54
CA GLN A 110 18.47 -4.26 -7.49
C GLN A 110 18.96 -4.60 -8.91
N ARG A 111 20.17 -5.13 -9.04
CA ARG A 111 20.74 -5.56 -10.32
C ARG A 111 20.02 -6.79 -10.85
N ALA A 112 19.74 -7.78 -10.01
CA ALA A 112 18.97 -8.96 -10.37
C ALA A 112 17.57 -8.61 -10.92
N CYS A 113 16.91 -7.61 -10.33
CA CYS A 113 15.61 -7.13 -10.81
C CYS A 113 15.64 -6.57 -12.26
N GLN A 114 16.82 -6.18 -12.77
CA GLN A 114 16.98 -5.71 -14.15
C GLN A 114 17.21 -6.85 -15.13
N LEU A 115 17.71 -7.99 -14.67
CA LEU A 115 18.19 -9.09 -15.50
C LEU A 115 17.26 -10.32 -15.47
N GLY A 116 16.66 -10.58 -14.31
CA GLY A 116 16.00 -11.84 -14.01
C GLY A 116 14.54 -11.93 -14.45
N SER A 117 14.13 -13.16 -14.71
CA SER A 117 12.72 -13.53 -14.84
C SER A 117 12.02 -13.48 -13.45
N PRO A 118 10.67 -13.37 -13.42
CA PRO A 118 9.93 -13.42 -12.16
C PRO A 118 10.21 -14.66 -11.31
N ALA A 119 10.44 -15.82 -11.94
CA ALA A 119 10.76 -17.06 -11.22
C ALA A 119 12.14 -16.99 -10.54
N GLN A 120 13.16 -16.52 -11.24
CA GLN A 120 14.51 -16.34 -10.69
C GLN A 120 14.51 -15.32 -9.53
N LEU A 121 13.73 -14.23 -9.67
CA LEU A 121 13.60 -13.23 -8.61
C LEU A 121 12.89 -13.77 -7.37
N ASP A 122 11.84 -14.58 -7.54
CA ASP A 122 11.15 -15.19 -6.39
C ASP A 122 12.08 -16.16 -5.66
N GLU A 123 12.86 -16.96 -6.40
CA GLU A 123 13.84 -17.88 -5.85
C GLU A 123 14.99 -17.17 -5.15
N LEU A 124 15.59 -16.14 -5.76
CA LEU A 124 16.65 -15.35 -5.13
C LEU A 124 16.16 -14.68 -3.83
N LEU A 125 14.94 -14.14 -3.83
CA LEU A 125 14.36 -13.54 -2.63
C LEU A 125 14.18 -14.56 -1.50
N GLU A 126 13.77 -15.79 -1.82
CA GLU A 126 13.70 -16.90 -0.86
C GLU A 126 15.07 -17.24 -0.31
N TRP A 127 16.08 -17.37 -1.17
CA TRP A 127 17.44 -17.68 -0.75
C TRP A 127 18.07 -16.61 0.12
N LEU A 128 17.84 -15.32 -0.17
CA LEU A 128 18.33 -14.22 0.67
C LEU A 128 17.75 -14.28 2.09
N PHE A 129 16.44 -14.49 2.25
CA PHE A 129 15.83 -14.65 3.57
C PHE A 129 16.27 -15.96 4.26
N ALA A 130 16.32 -17.07 3.53
CA ALA A 130 16.70 -18.37 4.08
C ALA A 130 18.16 -18.37 4.54
N CYS A 131 19.06 -17.76 3.77
CA CYS A 131 20.47 -17.60 4.11
C CYS A 131 20.64 -17.02 5.53
N HIS A 132 20.01 -15.87 5.78
CA HIS A 132 20.11 -15.22 7.08
C HIS A 132 19.36 -15.95 8.19
N PHE A 133 18.06 -16.25 7.98
CA PHE A 133 17.18 -16.71 9.05
C PHE A 133 17.19 -18.21 9.30
N LEU A 134 17.50 -19.03 8.29
CA LEU A 134 17.44 -20.49 8.42
C LEU A 134 18.83 -21.12 8.44
N HIS A 135 19.82 -20.48 7.80
CA HIS A 135 21.16 -21.06 7.67
C HIS A 135 22.25 -20.25 8.40
N GLY A 136 21.91 -19.10 9.00
CA GLY A 136 22.87 -18.25 9.71
C GLY A 136 23.98 -17.67 8.82
N GLY A 137 23.73 -17.59 7.51
CA GLY A 137 24.69 -17.08 6.54
C GLY A 137 24.84 -15.56 6.60
N ASP A 138 25.99 -15.09 6.14
CA ASP A 138 26.34 -13.67 6.14
C ASP A 138 25.96 -13.00 4.82
N LEU A 139 24.94 -12.16 4.84
CA LEU A 139 24.52 -11.36 3.69
C LEU A 139 25.42 -10.13 3.42
N GLY A 140 26.45 -9.92 4.22
CA GLY A 140 27.52 -8.97 3.96
C GLY A 140 28.69 -9.56 3.16
N ASP A 141 28.74 -10.90 3.03
CA ASP A 141 29.81 -11.58 2.28
C ASP A 141 29.47 -11.71 0.79
N GLY A 142 30.32 -11.13 -0.05
CA GLY A 142 30.13 -11.13 -1.51
C GLY A 142 30.12 -12.52 -2.14
N ALA A 143 30.93 -13.47 -1.61
CA ALA A 143 30.96 -14.83 -2.13
C ALA A 143 29.64 -15.57 -1.82
N THR A 144 29.12 -15.40 -0.62
CA THR A 144 27.80 -15.91 -0.22
C THR A 144 26.70 -15.35 -1.14
N LEU A 145 26.69 -14.03 -1.37
CA LEU A 145 25.69 -13.38 -2.22
C LEU A 145 25.70 -13.90 -3.67
N LEU A 146 26.91 -14.05 -4.26
CA LEU A 146 27.03 -14.60 -5.62
C LEU A 146 26.59 -16.05 -5.67
N GLY A 147 26.93 -16.88 -4.67
CA GLY A 147 26.46 -18.27 -4.59
C GLY A 147 24.95 -18.39 -4.53
N LEU A 148 24.26 -17.51 -3.77
CA LEU A 148 22.80 -17.47 -3.72
C LEU A 148 22.19 -17.07 -5.08
N ALA A 149 22.81 -16.11 -5.77
CA ALA A 149 22.38 -15.69 -7.08
C ALA A 149 22.57 -16.79 -8.15
N GLU A 150 23.71 -17.52 -8.11
CA GLU A 150 23.94 -18.68 -8.98
C GLU A 150 22.91 -19.79 -8.73
N ALA A 151 22.61 -20.08 -7.46
CA ALA A 151 21.55 -21.05 -7.12
C ALA A 151 20.18 -20.65 -7.67
N ALA A 152 19.89 -19.35 -7.79
CA ALA A 152 18.68 -18.82 -8.41
C ALA A 152 18.79 -18.68 -9.94
N GLY A 153 19.86 -19.18 -10.56
CA GLY A 153 20.05 -19.21 -12.01
C GLY A 153 20.55 -17.91 -12.64
N PHE A 154 21.21 -17.03 -11.85
CA PHE A 154 21.88 -15.85 -12.38
C PHE A 154 23.35 -16.15 -12.68
N GLY A 155 23.92 -15.52 -13.71
CA GLY A 155 25.36 -15.54 -13.93
C GLY A 155 26.08 -14.62 -12.96
N SER A 156 27.06 -15.15 -12.20
CA SER A 156 27.83 -14.32 -11.26
C SER A 156 28.59 -13.19 -11.94
N ALA A 157 29.03 -13.36 -13.19
CA ALA A 157 29.70 -12.32 -13.99
C ALA A 157 28.82 -11.06 -14.19
N ASP A 158 27.50 -11.23 -14.26
CA ASP A 158 26.54 -10.13 -14.47
C ASP A 158 26.28 -9.33 -13.17
N LEU A 159 26.60 -9.92 -12.02
CA LEU A 159 26.27 -9.39 -10.70
C LEU A 159 27.51 -8.94 -9.90
N VAL A 160 28.69 -9.52 -10.14
CA VAL A 160 29.89 -9.20 -9.37
C VAL A 160 30.23 -7.71 -9.37
N SER A 161 29.96 -7.02 -10.48
CA SER A 161 30.25 -5.59 -10.63
C SER A 161 29.37 -4.66 -9.81
N CYS A 162 28.26 -5.15 -9.27
CA CYS A 162 27.39 -4.35 -8.42
C CYS A 162 27.78 -4.41 -6.92
N LEU A 163 28.61 -5.37 -6.53
CA LEU A 163 29.12 -5.49 -5.16
C LEU A 163 30.27 -4.52 -4.96
N GLN A 164 30.21 -3.73 -3.91
CA GLN A 164 31.26 -2.74 -3.59
C GLN A 164 32.22 -3.26 -2.51
N GLY A 165 31.75 -4.07 -1.56
CA GLY A 165 32.56 -4.67 -0.52
C GLY A 165 33.12 -3.68 0.52
N ASP A 166 32.73 -2.42 0.47
CA ASP A 166 33.27 -1.33 1.31
C ASP A 166 32.28 -0.85 2.39
N GLY A 167 31.07 -1.41 2.42
CA GLY A 167 30.03 -1.04 3.37
C GLY A 167 29.32 0.29 3.07
N THR A 168 29.62 0.93 1.94
CA THR A 168 28.91 2.15 1.51
C THR A 168 27.38 1.91 1.55
N PRO A 169 26.60 2.79 2.22
CA PRO A 169 25.17 2.61 2.34
C PRO A 169 24.44 2.47 1.00
N PHE A 170 23.46 1.58 0.98
CA PHE A 170 22.54 1.47 -0.14
C PHE A 170 21.42 2.51 0.01
N HIS A 171 21.19 3.28 -1.02
CA HIS A 171 20.11 4.26 -1.08
C HIS A 171 19.06 3.82 -2.10
N CYS A 172 17.81 3.85 -1.69
CA CYS A 172 16.69 3.71 -2.62
C CYS A 172 15.73 4.89 -2.43
N ASP A 173 15.11 5.32 -3.53
CA ASP A 173 14.05 6.33 -3.48
C ASP A 173 12.82 5.72 -2.81
N LEU A 174 12.56 6.14 -1.56
CA LEU A 174 11.41 5.69 -0.80
C LEU A 174 10.23 6.65 -1.01
N PRO A 175 9.08 6.21 -1.51
CA PRO A 175 7.86 6.99 -1.40
C PRO A 175 7.57 7.22 0.09
N GLY A 176 7.01 8.39 0.44
CA GLY A 176 6.79 8.79 1.84
C GLY A 176 6.07 7.75 2.72
N ALA A 177 5.27 6.89 2.08
CA ALA A 177 4.60 5.77 2.72
C ALA A 177 5.54 4.65 3.22
N ALA A 178 6.69 4.44 2.58
CA ALA A 178 7.69 3.43 2.98
C ALA A 178 8.69 3.95 4.01
N GLN A 179 8.69 5.25 4.31
CA GLN A 179 9.55 5.86 5.34
C GLN A 179 9.16 5.44 6.77
N GLN A 180 7.99 4.83 6.96
CA GLN A 180 7.50 4.37 8.27
C GLN A 180 8.07 3.01 8.71
N GLY A 181 8.96 2.41 7.92
CA GLY A 181 9.59 1.12 8.21
C GLY A 181 9.16 -0.01 7.27
N VAL A 182 9.77 -1.19 7.47
CA VAL A 182 9.55 -2.38 6.65
C VAL A 182 8.98 -3.54 7.47
N PRO A 183 8.21 -4.49 6.86
CA PRO A 183 7.74 -4.43 5.48
C PRO A 183 6.75 -3.30 5.28
N SER A 184 6.73 -2.71 4.09
CA SER A 184 5.70 -1.78 3.68
C SER A 184 5.13 -2.21 2.34
N PHE A 185 3.80 -2.21 2.22
CA PHE A 185 3.08 -2.66 1.04
C PHE A 185 2.36 -1.46 0.43
N VAL A 186 2.68 -1.12 -0.80
CA VAL A 186 2.00 -0.06 -1.57
C VAL A 186 1.21 -0.72 -2.69
N MET A 187 -0.11 -0.61 -2.64
CA MET A 187 -1.05 -1.30 -3.53
C MET A 187 -1.76 -0.30 -4.44
N GLY A 188 -1.75 -0.55 -5.74
CA GLY A 188 -2.46 0.25 -6.73
C GLY A 188 -2.07 1.73 -6.70
N LYS A 189 -3.06 2.62 -6.55
CA LYS A 189 -2.87 4.08 -6.58
C LYS A 189 -2.47 4.69 -5.21
N GLY A 190 -1.75 3.95 -4.36
CA GLY A 190 -1.17 4.48 -3.13
C GLY A 190 -1.82 4.02 -1.82
N LEU A 191 -2.65 2.96 -1.84
CA LEU A 191 -3.06 2.32 -0.59
C LEU A 191 -1.85 1.67 0.08
N THR A 192 -1.50 2.11 1.29
CA THR A 192 -0.29 1.66 1.98
C THR A 192 -0.63 0.94 3.27
N LEU A 193 0.08 -0.17 3.53
CA LEU A 193 0.11 -0.87 4.81
C LEU A 193 1.55 -0.98 5.29
N SER A 194 1.79 -0.69 6.57
CA SER A 194 3.11 -0.82 7.21
C SER A 194 3.12 -1.98 8.20
N GLY A 195 4.26 -2.66 8.27
CA GLY A 195 4.48 -3.84 9.12
C GLY A 195 3.85 -5.13 8.56
N ALA A 196 4.24 -6.26 9.13
CA ALA A 196 3.58 -7.54 8.87
C ALA A 196 2.11 -7.45 9.32
N GLN A 197 1.19 -7.77 8.42
CA GLN A 197 -0.25 -7.63 8.65
C GLN A 197 -0.95 -8.98 8.54
N PRO A 198 -1.98 -9.24 9.32
CA PRO A 198 -2.79 -10.46 9.18
C PRO A 198 -3.27 -10.66 7.73
N VAL A 199 -3.32 -11.93 7.30
CA VAL A 199 -3.74 -12.31 5.93
C VAL A 199 -5.09 -11.68 5.56
N ALA A 200 -6.05 -11.71 6.49
CA ALA A 200 -7.38 -11.12 6.26
C ALA A 200 -7.31 -9.61 5.98
N LYS A 201 -6.41 -8.88 6.65
CA LYS A 201 -6.23 -7.45 6.42
C LYS A 201 -5.54 -7.16 5.08
N LEU A 202 -4.52 -7.94 4.73
CA LEU A 202 -3.90 -7.86 3.40
C LEU A 202 -4.91 -8.13 2.30
N LEU A 203 -5.70 -9.21 2.42
CA LEU A 203 -6.74 -9.57 1.46
C LEU A 203 -7.80 -8.47 1.32
N ALA A 204 -8.26 -7.90 2.42
CA ALA A 204 -9.21 -6.78 2.40
C ALA A 204 -8.63 -5.56 1.68
N SER A 205 -7.36 -5.23 1.92
CA SER A 205 -6.67 -4.12 1.25
C SER A 205 -6.42 -4.38 -0.24
N LEU A 206 -6.13 -5.62 -0.61
CA LEU A 206 -6.02 -6.02 -2.02
C LEU A 206 -7.36 -5.86 -2.76
N ARG A 207 -8.47 -6.28 -2.14
CA ARG A 207 -9.81 -6.08 -2.69
C ARG A 207 -10.13 -4.59 -2.82
N GLN A 208 -9.85 -3.80 -1.80
CA GLN A 208 -10.04 -2.34 -1.83
C GLN A 208 -9.23 -1.67 -2.95
N ALA A 209 -7.97 -2.06 -3.14
CA ALA A 209 -7.13 -1.53 -4.22
C ALA A 209 -7.66 -1.92 -5.61
N LEU A 210 -8.19 -3.14 -5.76
CA LEU A 210 -8.85 -3.60 -6.97
C LEU A 210 -10.15 -2.85 -7.23
N ASP A 211 -10.99 -2.67 -6.22
CA ASP A 211 -12.25 -1.94 -6.35
C ASP A 211 -11.98 -0.46 -6.68
N ALA A 212 -10.93 0.15 -6.11
CA ALA A 212 -10.47 1.49 -6.47
C ALA A 212 -9.91 1.56 -7.91
N ALA A 213 -9.25 0.51 -8.39
CA ALA A 213 -8.77 0.43 -9.76
C ALA A 213 -9.92 0.12 -10.75
N ALA A 214 -10.93 -0.67 -10.34
CA ALA A 214 -12.16 -0.91 -11.09
C ALA A 214 -13.06 0.33 -11.10
N GLY A 215 -13.08 1.06 -9.99
CA GLY A 215 -13.76 2.36 -9.87
C GLY A 215 -13.10 3.47 -10.71
N ALA A 216 -11.93 3.21 -11.30
CA ALA A 216 -11.40 4.03 -12.39
C ALA A 216 -12.16 3.82 -13.72
N THR A 217 -12.96 2.75 -13.83
CA THR A 217 -14.14 2.65 -14.72
C THR A 217 -15.39 3.00 -13.92
N ALA A 218 -15.37 4.11 -13.17
CA ALA A 218 -16.51 4.64 -12.47
C ALA A 218 -17.70 4.68 -13.42
N ALA A 219 -18.84 4.17 -13.01
CA ALA A 219 -20.05 4.37 -13.76
C ALA A 219 -20.19 5.89 -13.99
N ARG A 220 -20.32 6.29 -15.26
CA ARG A 220 -20.36 7.71 -15.63
C ARG A 220 -21.81 8.10 -15.87
N ILE A 221 -22.24 9.13 -15.17
CA ILE A 221 -23.51 9.78 -15.51
C ILE A 221 -23.19 10.96 -16.41
N LEU A 222 -23.55 10.83 -17.68
CA LEU A 222 -23.35 11.89 -18.68
C LEU A 222 -24.40 12.96 -18.50
N VAL A 223 -23.97 14.23 -18.43
CA VAL A 223 -24.83 15.41 -18.43
C VAL A 223 -24.59 16.11 -19.77
N PRO A 224 -25.53 16.03 -20.71
CA PRO A 224 -25.37 16.64 -22.02
C PRO A 224 -25.30 18.15 -21.91
N ALA A 225 -24.73 18.82 -22.92
CA ALA A 225 -24.39 20.25 -22.88
C ALA A 225 -25.61 21.14 -22.56
N GLU A 226 -26.77 20.79 -23.11
CA GLU A 226 -28.03 21.51 -22.91
C GLU A 226 -28.61 21.38 -21.48
N ARG A 227 -28.11 20.45 -20.69
CA ARG A 227 -28.50 20.23 -19.28
C ARG A 227 -27.44 20.71 -18.30
N VAL A 228 -26.29 21.21 -18.77
CA VAL A 228 -25.27 21.76 -17.87
C VAL A 228 -25.84 23.02 -17.21
N PRO A 229 -25.88 23.12 -15.88
CA PRO A 229 -26.45 24.28 -15.20
C PRO A 229 -25.59 25.53 -15.45
N GLU A 230 -26.24 26.67 -15.66
CA GLU A 230 -25.59 27.99 -15.74
C GLU A 230 -24.93 28.36 -14.40
N PRO A 231 -23.99 29.32 -14.37
CA PRO A 231 -23.38 29.81 -13.14
C PRO A 231 -24.44 30.23 -12.10
N GLY A 232 -24.30 29.81 -10.86
CA GLY A 232 -25.23 30.02 -9.76
C GLY A 232 -26.49 29.08 -9.80
N LYS A 233 -26.62 28.24 -10.81
CA LYS A 233 -27.73 27.29 -10.95
C LYS A 233 -27.34 25.88 -10.55
N ARG A 234 -28.33 25.01 -10.43
CA ARG A 234 -28.19 23.59 -10.12
C ARG A 234 -29.27 22.77 -10.80
N ILE A 235 -28.99 21.48 -10.96
CA ILE A 235 -29.97 20.52 -11.47
C ILE A 235 -29.99 19.27 -10.60
N LEU A 236 -31.18 18.68 -10.48
CA LEU A 236 -31.35 17.34 -9.92
C LEU A 236 -31.10 16.32 -11.02
N ILE A 237 -30.35 15.28 -10.69
CA ILE A 237 -30.00 14.18 -11.58
C ILE A 237 -30.40 12.88 -10.90
N GLU A 238 -31.32 12.16 -11.51
CA GLU A 238 -31.70 10.81 -11.09
C GLU A 238 -31.16 9.81 -12.12
N ALA A 239 -30.17 9.05 -11.74
CA ALA A 239 -29.55 8.05 -12.62
C ALA A 239 -28.90 6.93 -11.81
N GLN A 240 -28.92 5.71 -12.33
CA GLN A 240 -28.29 4.53 -11.75
C GLN A 240 -28.69 4.27 -10.28
N GLY A 241 -29.94 4.56 -9.93
CA GLY A 241 -30.45 4.38 -8.57
C GLY A 241 -29.99 5.42 -7.55
N LYS A 242 -29.34 6.52 -8.01
CA LYS A 242 -28.92 7.64 -7.17
C LYS A 242 -29.68 8.91 -7.53
N SER A 243 -29.94 9.73 -6.50
CA SER A 243 -30.44 11.10 -6.64
C SER A 243 -29.29 12.06 -6.26
N LEU A 244 -28.83 12.85 -7.22
CA LEU A 244 -27.67 13.72 -7.11
C LEU A 244 -28.06 15.16 -7.46
N VAL A 245 -27.38 16.13 -6.85
CA VAL A 245 -27.47 17.54 -7.26
C VAL A 245 -26.14 17.99 -7.86
N LEU A 246 -26.19 18.49 -9.09
CA LEU A 246 -25.07 19.11 -9.75
C LEU A 246 -25.21 20.62 -9.64
N PHE A 247 -24.27 21.26 -8.98
CA PHE A 247 -24.14 22.73 -8.83
C PHE A 247 -23.12 23.28 -9.78
N ASN A 248 -23.38 24.48 -10.30
CA ASN A 248 -22.38 25.31 -10.95
C ASN A 248 -22.14 26.56 -10.08
N VAL A 249 -21.01 26.60 -9.37
CA VAL A 249 -20.59 27.73 -8.55
C VAL A 249 -19.47 28.44 -9.29
N ASP A 250 -19.79 29.56 -9.92
CA ASP A 250 -18.84 30.38 -10.66
C ASP A 250 -17.97 29.65 -11.69
N GLY A 251 -18.59 28.69 -12.40
CA GLY A 251 -17.91 27.86 -13.41
C GLY A 251 -17.25 26.60 -12.84
N ARG A 252 -17.28 26.39 -11.52
CA ARG A 252 -16.85 25.15 -10.86
C ARG A 252 -18.05 24.25 -10.63
N PHE A 253 -17.93 22.98 -11.01
CA PHE A 253 -19.00 22.01 -10.88
C PHE A 253 -18.80 21.14 -9.64
N HIS A 254 -19.85 21.01 -8.84
CA HIS A 254 -19.90 20.16 -7.65
C HIS A 254 -21.09 19.24 -7.74
N ALA A 255 -20.87 17.92 -7.63
CA ALA A 255 -21.95 16.92 -7.56
C ALA A 255 -21.95 16.30 -6.17
N ILE A 256 -23.13 16.28 -5.53
CA ILE A 256 -23.33 15.69 -4.19
C ILE A 256 -24.59 14.85 -4.20
N ASP A 257 -24.76 13.97 -3.19
CA ASP A 257 -26.05 13.33 -2.93
C ASP A 257 -27.14 14.38 -2.67
N ASP A 258 -28.32 14.17 -3.22
CA ASP A 258 -29.45 15.07 -2.96
C ASP A 258 -29.98 14.91 -1.52
N GLY A 259 -29.92 13.71 -0.96
CA GLY A 259 -30.40 13.43 0.38
C GLY A 259 -29.51 14.01 1.48
N CYS A 260 -30.07 14.87 2.31
CA CYS A 260 -29.37 15.37 3.50
C CYS A 260 -29.05 14.20 4.46
N PRO A 261 -27.79 14.01 4.88
CA PRO A 261 -27.39 12.86 5.71
C PRO A 261 -28.04 12.83 7.11
N HIS A 262 -28.68 13.93 7.53
CA HIS A 262 -29.41 13.99 8.80
C HIS A 262 -30.73 13.21 8.76
N GLN A 263 -31.63 13.52 7.79
CA GLN A 263 -32.98 12.91 7.68
C GLN A 263 -33.45 12.79 6.22
N GLY A 264 -32.56 12.76 5.24
CA GLY A 264 -32.88 12.51 3.84
C GLY A 264 -33.59 13.65 3.06
N ALA A 265 -33.76 14.84 3.66
CA ALA A 265 -34.38 15.97 2.97
C ALA A 265 -33.55 16.39 1.75
N SER A 266 -34.22 16.75 0.63
CA SER A 266 -33.54 17.16 -0.60
C SER A 266 -32.72 18.43 -0.39
N LEU A 267 -31.43 18.36 -0.82
CA LEU A 267 -30.52 19.49 -0.85
C LEU A 267 -30.66 20.31 -2.13
N CYS A 268 -31.30 19.76 -3.17
CA CYS A 268 -31.57 20.48 -4.40
C CYS A 268 -32.45 21.72 -4.15
N GLY A 269 -33.39 21.67 -3.22
CA GLY A 269 -34.20 22.81 -2.80
C GLY A 269 -33.51 23.78 -1.85
N GLY A 270 -32.31 23.46 -1.33
CA GLY A 270 -31.60 24.19 -0.30
C GLY A 270 -31.16 25.61 -0.69
N LYS A 271 -30.70 26.40 0.28
CA LYS A 271 -30.14 27.74 0.02
C LYS A 271 -28.66 27.63 -0.30
N LEU A 272 -28.24 28.07 -1.50
CA LEU A 272 -26.84 28.08 -1.92
C LEU A 272 -26.23 29.46 -1.61
N GLU A 273 -25.11 29.46 -0.89
CA GLU A 273 -24.31 30.66 -0.58
C GLU A 273 -22.82 30.34 -0.86
N GLY A 274 -22.30 30.81 -2.01
CA GLY A 274 -20.98 30.40 -2.49
C GLY A 274 -20.87 28.89 -2.63
N GLU A 275 -19.85 28.27 -2.02
CA GLU A 275 -19.66 26.80 -1.99
C GLU A 275 -20.38 26.11 -0.81
N VAL A 276 -21.41 26.72 -0.23
CA VAL A 276 -22.14 26.15 0.92
C VAL A 276 -23.61 25.97 0.56
N ILE A 277 -24.12 24.74 0.73
CA ILE A 277 -25.54 24.42 0.61
C ILE A 277 -26.17 24.27 1.99
N GLN A 278 -27.28 24.95 2.23
CA GLN A 278 -28.06 24.85 3.45
C GLN A 278 -29.33 24.05 3.23
N CYS A 279 -29.49 22.97 4.00
CA CYS A 279 -30.70 22.16 4.02
C CYS A 279 -31.87 22.99 4.62
N LEU A 280 -33.02 23.06 3.92
CA LEU A 280 -34.16 23.80 4.39
C LEU A 280 -34.91 23.16 5.57
N ALA A 281 -34.78 21.83 5.76
CA ALA A 281 -35.47 21.15 6.82
C ALA A 281 -34.99 21.53 8.23
N HIS A 282 -33.66 21.60 8.43
CA HIS A 282 -33.08 21.85 9.76
C HIS A 282 -31.94 22.89 9.75
N GLY A 283 -31.71 23.58 8.62
CA GLY A 283 -30.70 24.63 8.53
C GLY A 283 -29.24 24.12 8.50
N LEU A 284 -29.00 22.82 8.40
CA LEU A 284 -27.66 22.26 8.34
C LEU A 284 -26.93 22.72 7.07
N ARG A 285 -25.68 23.15 7.22
CA ARG A 285 -24.88 23.75 6.15
C ARG A 285 -23.71 22.87 5.78
N PHE A 286 -23.64 22.45 4.53
CA PHE A 286 -22.58 21.58 4.00
C PHE A 286 -21.71 22.32 3.00
N ASN A 287 -20.40 22.15 3.11
CA ASN A 287 -19.45 22.68 2.12
C ASN A 287 -19.39 21.73 0.91
N LEU A 288 -19.66 22.24 -0.30
CA LEU A 288 -19.72 21.45 -1.54
C LEU A 288 -18.35 20.87 -1.93
N THR A 289 -17.25 21.54 -1.56
CA THR A 289 -15.89 21.10 -1.87
C THR A 289 -15.41 19.98 -0.97
N THR A 290 -15.80 19.97 0.31
CA THR A 290 -15.38 18.93 1.28
C THR A 290 -16.47 17.88 1.55
N GLY A 291 -17.74 18.24 1.33
CA GLY A 291 -18.91 17.45 1.71
C GLY A 291 -19.22 17.51 3.21
N LEU A 292 -18.40 18.17 4.01
CA LEU A 292 -18.55 18.19 5.48
C LEU A 292 -19.58 19.23 5.92
N LEU A 293 -20.27 18.91 7.03
CA LEU A 293 -21.06 19.89 7.77
C LEU A 293 -20.14 21.00 8.29
N LEU A 294 -20.53 22.25 8.16
CA LEU A 294 -19.78 23.36 8.73
C LEU A 294 -19.70 23.22 10.24
N ASN A 295 -18.49 23.36 10.79
CA ASN A 295 -18.17 23.25 12.21
C ASN A 295 -18.34 21.84 12.81
N SER A 296 -18.40 20.78 11.96
CA SER A 296 -18.44 19.38 12.44
C SER A 296 -17.90 18.43 11.37
N THR A 297 -17.19 17.39 11.79
CA THR A 297 -16.73 16.30 10.91
C THR A 297 -17.63 15.06 10.99
N GLN A 298 -18.66 15.07 11.84
CA GLN A 298 -19.51 13.91 12.12
C GLN A 298 -20.54 13.63 11.00
N LEU A 299 -20.99 14.68 10.29
CA LEU A 299 -21.92 14.52 9.18
C LEU A 299 -21.27 14.92 7.87
N ARG A 300 -21.44 14.08 6.87
CA ARG A 300 -20.90 14.28 5.54
C ARG A 300 -21.91 13.88 4.49
N VAL A 301 -22.10 14.73 3.47
CA VAL A 301 -22.83 14.39 2.24
C VAL A 301 -21.87 13.71 1.24
N GLY A 302 -22.35 12.69 0.54
CA GLY A 302 -21.59 12.03 -0.53
C GLY A 302 -21.23 13.03 -1.63
N ARG A 303 -20.01 12.93 -2.16
CA ARG A 303 -19.49 13.78 -3.22
C ARG A 303 -19.02 12.94 -4.39
N TYR A 304 -19.15 13.50 -5.59
CA TYR A 304 -18.80 12.83 -6.84
C TYR A 304 -17.92 13.74 -7.69
N PRO A 305 -16.77 13.24 -8.20
CA PRO A 305 -15.96 13.98 -9.13
C PRO A 305 -16.76 14.33 -10.40
N VAL A 306 -16.56 15.54 -10.91
CA VAL A 306 -17.16 16.01 -12.15
C VAL A 306 -16.05 16.35 -13.13
N GLU A 307 -16.12 15.79 -14.34
CA GLU A 307 -15.15 16.01 -15.41
C GLU A 307 -15.85 16.64 -16.62
N ARG A 308 -15.14 17.43 -17.42
CA ARG A 308 -15.63 17.86 -18.71
C ARG A 308 -15.57 16.72 -19.73
N GLU A 309 -16.65 16.54 -20.49
CA GLU A 309 -16.72 15.54 -21.56
C GLU A 309 -17.32 16.17 -22.81
N GLY A 310 -16.45 16.57 -23.73
CA GLY A 310 -16.86 17.37 -24.89
C GLY A 310 -17.46 18.72 -24.45
N ALA A 311 -18.67 19.01 -24.91
CA ALA A 311 -19.44 20.18 -24.51
C ALA A 311 -20.25 19.96 -23.21
N GLY A 312 -20.38 18.73 -22.72
CA GLY A 312 -21.12 18.34 -21.53
C GLY A 312 -20.20 18.06 -20.33
N LEU A 313 -20.75 17.31 -19.36
CA LEU A 313 -20.06 16.89 -18.15
C LEU A 313 -20.28 15.38 -17.90
N ALA A 314 -19.35 14.76 -17.18
CA ALA A 314 -19.48 13.41 -16.65
C ALA A 314 -19.35 13.46 -15.12
N ILE A 315 -20.34 12.92 -14.40
CA ILE A 315 -20.24 12.69 -12.95
C ILE A 315 -19.77 11.25 -12.74
N LEU A 316 -18.67 11.09 -12.00
CA LEU A 316 -18.06 9.79 -11.76
C LEU A 316 -18.66 9.16 -10.50
N ILE A 317 -19.36 8.04 -10.66
CA ILE A 317 -19.96 7.29 -9.55
C ILE A 317 -19.01 6.17 -9.13
N PRO A 318 -18.42 6.18 -7.92
CA PRO A 318 -17.64 5.06 -7.42
C PRO A 318 -18.50 3.79 -7.35
N SER A 319 -17.93 2.65 -7.72
CA SER A 319 -18.66 1.36 -7.81
C SER A 319 -19.14 0.81 -6.47
N ARG A 320 -18.78 1.42 -5.33
CA ARG A 320 -19.30 1.12 -3.98
C ARG A 320 -19.12 2.31 -3.05
N GLU A 321 -20.11 2.58 -2.26
CA GLU A 321 -20.00 3.39 -1.06
C GLU A 321 -19.14 2.66 -0.03
N VAL A 322 -18.08 3.32 0.45
CA VAL A 322 -17.43 2.93 1.69
C VAL A 322 -18.41 3.33 2.79
N SER A 323 -19.19 2.40 3.33
CA SER A 323 -19.95 2.65 4.57
C SER A 323 -18.94 3.08 5.63
N PRO A 324 -19.15 4.21 6.32
CA PRO A 324 -18.36 4.52 7.50
C PRO A 324 -18.63 3.44 8.54
N CYS A 325 -17.56 2.83 9.08
CA CYS A 325 -17.67 2.00 10.28
C CYS A 325 -18.48 2.76 11.32
N SER A 326 -19.59 2.17 11.74
CA SER A 326 -20.24 2.50 13.01
C SER A 326 -19.30 2.12 14.16
N PRO A 327 -19.36 2.83 15.30
CA PRO A 327 -18.39 2.80 16.39
C PRO A 327 -18.23 1.47 17.09
#